data_bf3e221ee3e8af401b77666fe410ff27
#
_entry.id   bf3e221ee3e8af401b77666fe410ff27
#
_cell.length_a   1.000
_cell.length_b   1.000
_cell.length_c   1.000
_cell.angle_alpha   90.00
_cell.angle_beta   90.00
_cell.angle_gamma   90.00
#
_symmetry.space_group_name_H-M   'P 1'
#
loop_
_entity.id
_entity.type
_entity.pdbx_description
1 polymer ?
#
loop_
_entity_poly.entity_id
_entity_poly.type
_entity_poly.pdbx_seq_one_letter_code
_entity_poly.pdbx_strand_id
1 'polypeptide(L)'
;MIDDGTGLLTIGELARSTGLTVRTIRYWSDEGVLTPVTRSAGGYRLYDARSAARLELIRTLRELGLGLEDVRRVLAGERTVAEVAAAHVVALDAQIATLRVTRAVLSSVARRGSTAEEMTLMNRLARLSAAERRRIMEEFVEEMFHGLDLVDPDVRERMRNTAVNLPDDPTPEQVDAWVELAELVQDPGFRAQMRRAAEFNHADRGQGAPPSASMWFAKRLVQLVGRAREENIAPESPEGEEVLRQLLGRADRADVLERVRATHNLRLARYRELLGVLKGEPVRTFEDEFGWVVAALEAHPGG
;
A
#
# COMPACT_ATOMS: atom_id res chain seq x y z
N MET A 1 -25.07 23.16 54.56
CA MET A 1 -26.04 23.53 53.53
C MET A 1 -26.20 25.03 53.68
N ILE A 2 -25.40 25.81 52.90
CA ILE A 2 -25.56 27.26 52.82
C ILE A 2 -26.07 27.51 51.41
N ASP A 3 -27.40 27.43 51.28
CA ASP A 3 -28.09 27.99 50.11
C ASP A 3 -28.26 29.49 50.43
N ASP A 4 -27.34 30.29 49.92
CA ASP A 4 -27.38 31.74 50.08
C ASP A 4 -28.17 32.44 48.95
N GLY A 5 -29.03 31.71 48.24
CA GLY A 5 -29.94 32.26 47.23
C GLY A 5 -29.27 32.78 45.94
N THR A 6 -27.97 32.61 45.79
CA THR A 6 -27.22 33.12 44.62
C THR A 6 -27.21 32.16 43.45
N GLY A 7 -27.65 30.88 43.60
CA GLY A 7 -27.58 29.86 42.57
C GLY A 7 -26.16 29.47 42.16
N LEU A 8 -25.15 29.85 42.93
CA LEU A 8 -23.75 29.58 42.69
C LEU A 8 -23.32 28.28 43.41
N LEU A 9 -22.53 27.46 42.71
CA LEU A 9 -22.03 26.17 43.17
C LEU A 9 -20.56 26.28 43.58
N THR A 10 -20.19 25.65 44.69
CA THR A 10 -18.80 25.40 45.04
C THR A 10 -18.23 24.33 44.10
N ILE A 11 -16.91 24.22 44.05
CA ILE A 11 -16.23 23.15 43.26
C ILE A 11 -16.65 21.73 43.69
N GLY A 12 -16.96 21.56 45.00
CA GLY A 12 -17.43 20.26 45.52
C GLY A 12 -18.87 19.93 45.09
N GLU A 13 -19.74 20.93 45.03
CA GLU A 13 -21.13 20.79 44.55
C GLU A 13 -21.14 20.55 43.04
N LEU A 14 -20.32 21.29 42.28
CA LEU A 14 -20.13 21.08 40.85
C LEU A 14 -19.58 19.67 40.53
N ALA A 15 -18.64 19.19 41.35
CA ALA A 15 -18.11 17.84 41.23
C ALA A 15 -19.19 16.76 41.45
N ARG A 16 -20.06 16.96 42.47
CA ARG A 16 -21.17 16.03 42.74
C ARG A 16 -22.23 16.02 41.64
N SER A 17 -22.56 17.20 41.09
CA SER A 17 -23.58 17.34 40.02
C SER A 17 -23.13 16.78 38.69
N THR A 18 -21.82 16.80 38.39
CA THR A 18 -21.26 16.37 37.10
C THR A 18 -20.58 14.99 37.12
N GLY A 19 -20.42 14.39 38.33
CA GLY A 19 -19.72 13.10 38.48
C GLY A 19 -18.20 13.20 38.31
N LEU A 20 -17.65 14.40 38.15
CA LEU A 20 -16.20 14.62 37.98
C LEU A 20 -15.50 14.79 39.33
N THR A 21 -14.20 14.49 39.36
CA THR A 21 -13.42 14.75 40.57
C THR A 21 -13.13 16.23 40.78
N VAL A 22 -13.07 16.68 42.01
CA VAL A 22 -12.65 18.04 42.37
C VAL A 22 -11.28 18.38 41.77
N ARG A 23 -10.38 17.36 41.69
CA ARG A 23 -9.04 17.51 41.10
C ARG A 23 -9.11 17.84 39.62
N THR A 24 -9.95 17.15 38.88
CA THR A 24 -10.16 17.39 37.43
C THR A 24 -10.72 18.78 37.18
N ILE A 25 -11.77 19.18 37.92
CA ILE A 25 -12.39 20.51 37.79
C ILE A 25 -11.39 21.60 38.13
N ARG A 26 -10.60 21.40 39.17
CA ARG A 26 -9.56 22.38 39.60
C ARG A 26 -8.52 22.53 38.49
N TYR A 27 -8.02 21.41 37.95
CA TYR A 27 -7.05 21.39 36.85
C TYR A 27 -7.57 22.15 35.64
N TRP A 28 -8.80 21.91 35.17
CA TRP A 28 -9.37 22.62 34.04
C TRP A 28 -9.63 24.10 34.32
N SER A 29 -9.88 24.44 35.58
CA SER A 29 -10.00 25.83 35.99
C SER A 29 -8.65 26.55 36.06
N ASP A 30 -7.60 25.88 36.50
CA ASP A 30 -6.23 26.39 36.52
C ASP A 30 -5.68 26.61 35.12
N GLU A 31 -6.00 25.70 34.18
CA GLU A 31 -5.70 25.82 32.77
C GLU A 31 -6.55 26.84 32.01
N GLY A 32 -7.47 27.51 32.67
CA GLY A 32 -8.31 28.57 32.10
C GLY A 32 -9.43 28.08 31.17
N VAL A 33 -9.67 26.76 31.10
CA VAL A 33 -10.73 26.16 30.27
C VAL A 33 -12.10 26.32 30.92
N LEU A 34 -12.16 26.28 32.25
CA LEU A 34 -13.35 26.53 33.05
C LEU A 34 -13.12 27.74 33.97
N THR A 35 -13.73 28.87 33.66
CA THR A 35 -13.57 30.09 34.44
C THR A 35 -14.62 30.15 35.55
N PRO A 36 -14.23 30.31 36.82
CA PRO A 36 -15.20 30.59 37.90
C PRO A 36 -15.87 31.95 37.69
N VAL A 37 -17.13 32.07 38.06
CA VAL A 37 -17.88 33.31 37.96
C VAL A 37 -17.35 34.34 38.97
N THR A 38 -17.07 33.88 40.19
CA THR A 38 -16.55 34.71 41.29
C THR A 38 -15.82 33.85 42.32
N ARG A 39 -15.39 34.53 43.41
CA ARG A 39 -14.87 33.86 44.61
C ARG A 39 -15.72 34.26 45.83
N SER A 40 -15.91 33.29 46.73
CA SER A 40 -16.57 33.57 48.01
C SER A 40 -15.70 34.45 48.89
N ALA A 41 -16.27 34.96 50.00
CA ALA A 41 -15.54 35.72 51.00
C ALA A 41 -14.34 34.95 51.63
N GLY A 42 -14.38 33.59 51.62
CA GLY A 42 -13.28 32.71 52.00
C GLY A 42 -12.31 32.36 50.85
N GLY A 43 -12.41 33.02 49.68
CA GLY A 43 -11.50 32.81 48.54
C GLY A 43 -11.80 31.58 47.67
N TYR A 44 -12.85 30.81 47.93
CA TYR A 44 -13.25 29.64 47.17
C TYR A 44 -13.87 30.03 45.84
N ARG A 45 -13.53 29.29 44.78
CA ARG A 45 -14.10 29.44 43.42
C ARG A 45 -15.58 29.07 43.42
N LEU A 46 -16.42 29.93 42.83
CA LEU A 46 -17.85 29.70 42.67
C LEU A 46 -18.22 29.65 41.19
N TYR A 47 -19.12 28.77 40.84
CA TYR A 47 -19.55 28.43 39.51
C TYR A 47 -21.07 28.54 39.39
N ASP A 48 -21.59 28.82 38.21
CA ASP A 48 -23.01 28.90 37.90
C ASP A 48 -23.49 27.71 37.04
N ALA A 49 -24.76 27.70 36.67
CA ALA A 49 -25.34 26.69 35.79
C ALA A 49 -24.68 26.67 34.39
N ARG A 50 -24.20 27.84 33.90
CA ARG A 50 -23.48 27.92 32.64
C ARG A 50 -22.11 27.22 32.74
N SER A 51 -21.46 27.36 33.86
CA SER A 51 -20.22 26.66 34.19
C SER A 51 -20.43 25.13 34.20
N ALA A 52 -21.58 24.64 34.70
CA ALA A 52 -21.93 23.21 34.66
C ALA A 52 -22.13 22.72 33.22
N ALA A 53 -22.89 23.45 32.40
CA ALA A 53 -23.09 23.11 30.99
C ALA A 53 -21.74 23.12 30.19
N ARG A 54 -20.88 24.12 30.48
CA ARG A 54 -19.55 24.25 29.90
C ARG A 54 -18.66 23.03 30.28
N LEU A 55 -18.76 22.59 31.53
CA LEU A 55 -18.03 21.45 32.04
C LEU A 55 -18.43 20.14 31.35
N GLU A 56 -19.73 19.95 31.10
CA GLU A 56 -20.20 18.79 30.31
C GLU A 56 -19.64 18.80 28.87
N LEU A 57 -19.62 19.95 28.23
CA LEU A 57 -19.02 20.09 26.91
C LEU A 57 -17.51 19.76 26.94
N ILE A 58 -16.76 20.30 27.91
CA ILE A 58 -15.34 19.97 28.10
C ILE A 58 -15.15 18.47 28.27
N ARG A 59 -15.96 17.85 29.12
CA ARG A 59 -15.90 16.40 29.36
C ARG A 59 -16.09 15.61 28.05
N THR A 60 -17.15 15.89 27.33
CA THR A 60 -17.47 15.19 26.07
C THR A 60 -16.34 15.33 25.05
N LEU A 61 -15.83 16.53 24.85
CA LEU A 61 -14.72 16.76 23.91
C LEU A 61 -13.44 16.01 24.34
N ARG A 62 -13.16 15.96 25.64
CA ARG A 62 -12.02 15.21 26.20
C ARG A 62 -12.19 13.69 26.09
N GLU A 63 -13.39 13.17 26.31
CA GLU A 63 -13.71 11.75 26.12
C GLU A 63 -13.55 11.31 24.67
N LEU A 64 -13.84 12.21 23.73
CA LEU A 64 -13.57 12.00 22.30
C LEU A 64 -12.09 12.14 21.90
N GLY A 65 -11.21 12.42 22.87
CA GLY A 65 -9.76 12.47 22.65
C GLY A 65 -9.20 13.83 22.23
N LEU A 66 -10.02 14.88 22.14
CA LEU A 66 -9.54 16.22 21.77
C LEU A 66 -8.57 16.78 22.82
N GLY A 67 -7.52 17.46 22.38
CA GLY A 67 -6.57 18.14 23.23
C GLY A 67 -7.20 19.28 24.04
N LEU A 68 -6.62 19.61 25.21
CA LEU A 68 -7.15 20.67 26.05
C LEU A 68 -7.09 22.06 25.35
N GLU A 69 -6.07 22.23 24.51
CA GLU A 69 -5.91 23.45 23.70
C GLU A 69 -7.02 23.61 22.66
N ASP A 70 -7.40 22.52 21.99
CA ASP A 70 -8.52 22.55 21.03
C ASP A 70 -9.84 22.82 21.74
N VAL A 71 -10.04 22.23 22.92
CA VAL A 71 -11.22 22.53 23.77
C VAL A 71 -11.24 24.00 24.14
N ARG A 72 -10.09 24.60 24.49
CA ARG A 72 -9.98 26.03 24.81
C ARG A 72 -10.38 26.90 23.63
N ARG A 73 -9.87 26.61 22.41
CA ARG A 73 -10.22 27.36 21.20
C ARG A 73 -11.70 27.28 20.84
N VAL A 74 -12.31 26.12 21.02
CA VAL A 74 -13.77 25.96 20.85
C VAL A 74 -14.52 26.80 21.83
N LEU A 75 -14.16 26.80 23.11
CA LEU A 75 -14.83 27.55 24.15
C LEU A 75 -14.61 29.06 24.05
N ALA A 76 -13.51 29.49 23.44
CA ALA A 76 -13.22 30.88 23.10
C ALA A 76 -13.96 31.37 21.83
N GLY A 77 -14.59 30.45 21.07
CA GLY A 77 -15.23 30.78 19.80
C GLY A 77 -14.25 31.01 18.64
N GLU A 78 -12.96 30.68 18.83
CA GLU A 78 -11.92 30.81 17.79
C GLU A 78 -12.06 29.73 16.70
N ARG A 79 -12.59 28.58 17.07
CA ARG A 79 -12.90 27.47 16.16
C ARG A 79 -14.26 26.89 16.54
N THR A 80 -14.96 26.35 15.54
CA THR A 80 -16.17 25.58 15.76
C THR A 80 -15.86 24.14 16.20
N VAL A 81 -16.81 23.52 16.91
CA VAL A 81 -16.73 22.09 17.25
C VAL A 81 -16.56 21.25 15.98
N ALA A 82 -17.25 21.61 14.89
CA ALA A 82 -17.19 20.90 13.62
C ALA A 82 -15.79 20.92 12.98
N GLU A 83 -15.12 22.08 12.98
CA GLU A 83 -13.75 22.21 12.44
C GLU A 83 -12.73 21.41 13.24
N VAL A 84 -12.84 21.42 14.57
CA VAL A 84 -11.93 20.68 15.44
C VAL A 84 -12.18 19.17 15.31
N ALA A 85 -13.46 18.76 15.27
CA ALA A 85 -13.84 17.36 15.05
C ALA A 85 -13.34 16.86 13.70
N ALA A 86 -13.51 17.63 12.61
CA ALA A 86 -13.02 17.24 11.29
C ALA A 86 -11.49 17.05 11.27
N ALA A 87 -10.74 17.97 11.87
CA ALA A 87 -9.28 17.84 11.99
C ALA A 87 -8.87 16.60 12.81
N HIS A 88 -9.62 16.31 13.88
CA HIS A 88 -9.35 15.15 14.73
C HIS A 88 -9.66 13.83 14.02
N VAL A 89 -10.72 13.75 13.21
CA VAL A 89 -11.04 12.59 12.36
C VAL A 89 -9.89 12.31 11.40
N VAL A 90 -9.37 13.32 10.70
CA VAL A 90 -8.23 13.16 9.80
C VAL A 90 -6.99 12.61 10.54
N ALA A 91 -6.73 13.10 11.75
CA ALA A 91 -5.61 12.60 12.57
C ALA A 91 -5.83 11.14 13.01
N LEU A 92 -7.05 10.78 13.39
CA LEU A 92 -7.40 9.39 13.75
C LEU A 92 -7.29 8.46 12.56
N ASP A 93 -7.77 8.86 11.38
CA ASP A 93 -7.66 8.06 10.15
C ASP A 93 -6.19 7.77 9.81
N ALA A 94 -5.31 8.76 9.93
CA ALA A 94 -3.87 8.58 9.74
C ALA A 94 -3.26 7.62 10.78
N GLN A 95 -3.69 7.68 12.04
CA GLN A 95 -3.26 6.75 13.09
C GLN A 95 -3.76 5.33 12.81
N ILE A 96 -5.01 5.17 12.41
CA ILE A 96 -5.62 3.88 12.06
C ILE A 96 -4.84 3.25 10.89
N ALA A 97 -4.55 4.00 9.83
CA ALA A 97 -3.77 3.52 8.69
C ALA A 97 -2.37 3.05 9.14
N THR A 98 -1.70 3.83 10.00
CA THR A 98 -0.39 3.45 10.57
C THR A 98 -0.46 2.17 11.39
N LEU A 99 -1.48 2.01 12.23
CA LEU A 99 -1.67 0.81 13.06
C LEU A 99 -2.01 -0.42 12.22
N ARG A 100 -2.77 -0.28 11.14
CA ARG A 100 -3.09 -1.37 10.20
C ARG A 100 -1.82 -1.90 9.53
N VAL A 101 -0.98 -1.01 9.00
CA VAL A 101 0.34 -1.40 8.44
C VAL A 101 1.21 -2.08 9.49
N THR A 102 1.29 -1.52 10.69
CA THR A 102 2.08 -2.11 11.79
C THR A 102 1.58 -3.51 12.14
N ARG A 103 0.27 -3.70 12.21
CA ARG A 103 -0.36 -5.00 12.45
C ARG A 103 -0.01 -6.01 11.36
N ALA A 104 -0.07 -5.60 10.09
CA ALA A 104 0.25 -6.46 8.96
C ALA A 104 1.73 -6.91 8.98
N VAL A 105 2.67 -5.99 9.26
CA VAL A 105 4.10 -6.31 9.43
C VAL A 105 4.31 -7.32 10.57
N LEU A 106 3.76 -7.05 11.76
CA LEU A 106 3.90 -7.95 12.92
C LEU A 106 3.28 -9.32 12.65
N SER A 107 2.15 -9.38 11.96
CA SER A 107 1.51 -10.64 11.58
C SER A 107 2.37 -11.45 10.60
N SER A 108 3.03 -10.80 9.65
CA SER A 108 3.97 -11.44 8.74
C SER A 108 5.20 -11.99 9.48
N VAL A 109 5.83 -11.17 10.31
CA VAL A 109 6.98 -11.56 11.14
C VAL A 109 6.64 -12.78 12.02
N ALA A 110 5.46 -12.77 12.66
CA ALA A 110 5.01 -13.87 13.51
C ALA A 110 4.81 -15.20 12.74
N ARG A 111 4.35 -15.12 11.48
CA ARG A 111 4.15 -16.31 10.64
C ARG A 111 5.45 -16.88 10.09
N ARG A 112 6.39 -16.01 9.69
CA ARG A 112 7.64 -16.41 9.02
C ARG A 112 8.76 -16.76 9.99
N GLY A 113 8.71 -16.30 11.23
CA GLY A 113 9.82 -16.39 12.17
C GLY A 113 11.01 -15.53 11.74
N SER A 114 10.74 -14.37 11.17
CA SER A 114 11.74 -13.45 10.61
C SER A 114 12.77 -13.00 11.65
N THR A 115 14.00 -12.74 11.18
CA THR A 115 15.07 -12.15 12.00
C THR A 115 14.76 -10.68 12.36
N ALA A 116 15.51 -10.13 13.31
CA ALA A 116 15.38 -8.71 13.68
C ALA A 116 15.75 -7.76 12.52
N GLU A 117 16.69 -8.16 11.67
CA GLU A 117 17.13 -7.40 10.51
C GLU A 117 16.04 -7.39 9.43
N GLU A 118 15.47 -8.54 9.10
CA GLU A 118 14.34 -8.67 8.18
C GLU A 118 13.12 -7.88 8.68
N MET A 119 12.79 -7.96 9.96
CA MET A 119 11.71 -7.16 10.56
C MET A 119 11.96 -5.65 10.41
N THR A 120 13.20 -5.21 10.60
CA THR A 120 13.57 -3.79 10.46
C THR A 120 13.39 -3.31 9.02
N LEU A 121 13.83 -4.12 8.06
CA LEU A 121 13.66 -3.84 6.63
C LEU A 121 12.18 -3.81 6.23
N MET A 122 11.41 -4.82 6.63
CA MET A 122 9.96 -4.89 6.40
C MET A 122 9.23 -3.65 6.94
N ASN A 123 9.52 -3.27 8.20
CA ASN A 123 8.88 -2.11 8.81
C ASN A 123 9.25 -0.81 8.07
N ARG A 124 10.50 -0.67 7.63
CA ARG A 124 10.94 0.49 6.84
C ARG A 124 10.21 0.58 5.51
N LEU A 125 10.17 -0.52 4.73
CA LEU A 125 9.56 -0.55 3.40
C LEU A 125 8.03 -0.46 3.46
N ALA A 126 7.40 -1.08 4.47
CA ALA A 126 5.95 -1.03 4.64
C ALA A 126 5.44 0.37 5.02
N ARG A 127 6.27 1.18 5.69
CA ARG A 127 5.93 2.55 6.12
C ARG A 127 6.19 3.62 5.08
N LEU A 128 6.76 3.27 3.93
CA LEU A 128 6.95 4.24 2.86
C LEU A 128 5.60 4.85 2.45
N SER A 129 5.58 6.15 2.28
CA SER A 129 4.43 6.86 1.72
C SER A 129 4.17 6.43 0.27
N ALA A 130 2.99 6.71 -0.25
CA ALA A 130 2.68 6.46 -1.66
C ALA A 130 3.65 7.18 -2.60
N ALA A 131 4.11 8.38 -2.25
CA ALA A 131 5.09 9.13 -3.02
C ALA A 131 6.47 8.45 -3.04
N GLU A 132 6.95 7.93 -1.90
CA GLU A 132 8.21 7.21 -1.82
C GLU A 132 8.16 5.88 -2.58
N ARG A 133 7.06 5.13 -2.47
CA ARG A 133 6.85 3.91 -3.26
C ARG A 133 6.83 4.20 -4.76
N ARG A 134 6.15 5.28 -5.16
CA ARG A 134 6.12 5.74 -6.56
C ARG A 134 7.52 6.06 -7.04
N ARG A 135 8.33 6.75 -6.27
CA ARG A 135 9.70 7.09 -6.63
C ARG A 135 10.57 5.86 -6.90
N ILE A 136 10.48 4.81 -6.06
CA ILE A 136 11.19 3.55 -6.28
C ILE A 136 10.79 2.94 -7.64
N MET A 137 9.51 2.95 -7.98
CA MET A 137 9.02 2.43 -9.25
C MET A 137 9.38 3.31 -10.44
N GLU A 138 9.38 4.62 -10.28
CA GLU A 138 9.80 5.59 -11.30
C GLU A 138 11.28 5.41 -11.66
N GLU A 139 12.15 5.30 -10.65
CA GLU A 139 13.58 5.05 -10.84
C GLU A 139 13.82 3.72 -11.59
N PHE A 140 13.12 2.66 -11.21
CA PHE A 140 13.20 1.37 -11.90
C PHE A 140 12.73 1.44 -13.36
N VAL A 141 11.58 2.07 -13.63
CA VAL A 141 10.99 2.17 -14.97
C VAL A 141 11.86 3.07 -15.87
N GLU A 142 12.38 4.18 -15.32
CA GLU A 142 13.24 5.09 -16.07
C GLU A 142 14.54 4.41 -16.51
N GLU A 143 15.20 3.67 -15.60
CA GLU A 143 16.40 2.92 -15.93
C GLU A 143 16.14 1.83 -16.96
N MET A 144 15.02 1.10 -16.82
CA MET A 144 14.65 0.03 -17.72
C MET A 144 14.41 0.53 -19.16
N PHE A 145 13.79 1.70 -19.32
CA PHE A 145 13.43 2.24 -20.65
C PHE A 145 14.36 3.36 -21.14
N HIS A 146 15.46 3.62 -20.46
CA HIS A 146 16.38 4.69 -20.85
C HIS A 146 16.87 4.50 -22.30
N GLY A 147 16.67 5.53 -23.16
CA GLY A 147 17.06 5.49 -24.58
C GLY A 147 16.23 4.56 -25.48
N LEU A 148 15.08 4.03 -25.00
CA LEU A 148 14.16 3.24 -25.81
C LEU A 148 12.94 4.09 -26.21
N ASP A 149 12.98 4.75 -27.38
CA ASP A 149 11.96 5.73 -27.80
C ASP A 149 10.64 5.10 -28.28
N LEU A 150 10.66 3.84 -28.72
CA LEU A 150 9.50 3.12 -29.25
C LEU A 150 8.63 2.44 -28.19
N VAL A 151 8.89 2.68 -26.90
CA VAL A 151 8.07 2.10 -25.81
C VAL A 151 6.78 2.90 -25.68
N ASP A 152 5.67 2.17 -25.67
CA ASP A 152 4.34 2.73 -25.49
C ASP A 152 4.24 3.53 -24.17
N PRO A 153 3.88 4.82 -24.20
CA PRO A 153 3.72 5.65 -23.01
C PRO A 153 2.77 5.02 -21.97
N ASP A 154 1.70 4.34 -22.43
CA ASP A 154 0.73 3.68 -21.56
C ASP A 154 1.35 2.48 -20.81
N VAL A 155 2.34 1.80 -21.38
CA VAL A 155 3.08 0.74 -20.71
C VAL A 155 3.95 1.31 -19.60
N ARG A 156 4.69 2.39 -19.89
CA ARG A 156 5.51 3.08 -18.89
C ARG A 156 4.66 3.57 -17.72
N GLU A 157 3.54 4.23 -18.03
CA GLU A 157 2.64 4.78 -17.01
C GLU A 157 1.99 3.69 -16.16
N ARG A 158 1.52 2.59 -16.76
CA ARG A 158 1.00 1.44 -16.04
C ARG A 158 2.05 0.85 -15.10
N MET A 159 3.30 0.70 -15.53
CA MET A 159 4.35 0.15 -14.69
C MET A 159 4.69 1.07 -13.51
N ARG A 160 4.71 2.39 -13.71
CA ARG A 160 4.90 3.37 -12.65
C ARG A 160 3.79 3.29 -11.59
N ASN A 161 2.54 3.12 -12.02
CA ASN A 161 1.38 3.20 -11.15
C ASN A 161 0.98 1.84 -10.53
N THR A 162 1.47 0.73 -11.07
CA THR A 162 0.97 -0.60 -10.70
C THR A 162 1.30 -1.03 -9.27
N ALA A 163 2.42 -0.57 -8.70
CA ALA A 163 2.90 -1.03 -7.38
C ALA A 163 2.74 0.02 -6.26
N VAL A 164 2.14 1.17 -6.56
CA VAL A 164 2.16 2.34 -5.66
C VAL A 164 1.12 2.27 -4.55
N ASN A 165 0.05 1.53 -4.76
CA ASN A 165 -1.10 1.56 -3.86
C ASN A 165 -1.16 0.28 -3.01
N LEU A 166 -0.51 0.30 -1.84
CA LEU A 166 -0.97 -0.53 -0.74
C LEU A 166 -2.34 -0.01 -0.31
N PRO A 167 -3.36 -0.87 -0.13
CA PRO A 167 -4.65 -0.45 0.39
C PRO A 167 -4.52 0.13 1.81
N ASP A 168 -5.52 0.89 2.24
CA ASP A 168 -5.54 1.50 3.59
C ASP A 168 -5.56 0.45 4.71
N ASP A 169 -6.02 -0.76 4.43
CA ASP A 169 -5.97 -1.92 5.33
C ASP A 169 -5.27 -3.10 4.61
N PRO A 170 -3.93 -3.07 4.48
CA PRO A 170 -3.20 -4.09 3.76
C PRO A 170 -3.21 -5.41 4.52
N THR A 171 -3.36 -6.51 3.78
CA THR A 171 -3.13 -7.84 4.35
C THR A 171 -1.64 -8.08 4.61
N PRO A 172 -1.28 -9.00 5.51
CA PRO A 172 0.12 -9.39 5.68
C PRO A 172 0.78 -9.86 4.38
N GLU A 173 0.04 -10.57 3.52
CA GLU A 173 0.52 -11.03 2.21
C GLU A 173 0.83 -9.86 1.27
N GLN A 174 0.02 -8.81 1.29
CA GLN A 174 0.26 -7.60 0.50
C GLN A 174 1.47 -6.82 1.00
N VAL A 175 1.68 -6.76 2.31
CA VAL A 175 2.90 -6.15 2.88
C VAL A 175 4.13 -6.95 2.49
N ASP A 176 4.08 -8.27 2.58
CA ASP A 176 5.15 -9.16 2.16
C ASP A 176 5.48 -8.99 0.68
N ALA A 177 4.44 -8.98 -0.15
CA ALA A 177 4.58 -8.79 -1.60
C ALA A 177 5.19 -7.43 -1.95
N TRP A 178 4.81 -6.37 -1.24
CA TRP A 178 5.42 -5.05 -1.45
C TRP A 178 6.91 -5.04 -1.05
N VAL A 179 7.25 -5.61 0.09
CA VAL A 179 8.64 -5.65 0.57
C VAL A 179 9.52 -6.41 -0.42
N GLU A 180 9.11 -7.61 -0.82
CA GLU A 180 9.84 -8.43 -1.80
C GLU A 180 9.92 -7.74 -3.18
N LEU A 181 8.85 -7.08 -3.62
CA LEU A 181 8.86 -6.31 -4.86
C LEU A 181 9.85 -5.15 -4.79
N ALA A 182 9.86 -4.40 -3.69
CA ALA A 182 10.77 -3.28 -3.50
C ALA A 182 12.24 -3.71 -3.48
N GLU A 183 12.55 -4.87 -2.92
CA GLU A 183 13.89 -5.48 -2.97
C GLU A 183 14.23 -5.92 -4.40
N LEU A 184 13.30 -6.60 -5.06
CA LEU A 184 13.49 -7.13 -6.42
C LEU A 184 13.77 -6.01 -7.43
N VAL A 185 13.00 -4.92 -7.42
CA VAL A 185 13.18 -3.80 -8.36
C VAL A 185 14.43 -2.96 -8.04
N GLN A 186 15.03 -3.12 -6.88
CA GLN A 186 16.31 -2.51 -6.52
C GLN A 186 17.52 -3.41 -6.81
N ASP A 187 17.29 -4.70 -7.10
CA ASP A 187 18.36 -5.64 -7.44
C ASP A 187 18.96 -5.35 -8.83
N PRO A 188 20.27 -5.08 -8.93
CA PRO A 188 20.90 -4.72 -10.21
C PRO A 188 20.78 -5.82 -11.26
N GLY A 189 20.80 -7.10 -10.85
CA GLY A 189 20.67 -8.23 -11.77
C GLY A 189 19.28 -8.33 -12.38
N PHE A 190 18.24 -8.05 -11.57
CA PHE A 190 16.86 -7.98 -12.05
C PHE A 190 16.65 -6.79 -12.98
N ARG A 191 17.19 -5.60 -12.63
CA ARG A 191 17.14 -4.42 -13.51
C ARG A 191 17.77 -4.67 -14.86
N ALA A 192 18.98 -5.27 -14.89
CA ALA A 192 19.65 -5.62 -16.14
C ALA A 192 18.83 -6.61 -16.99
N GLN A 193 18.15 -7.57 -16.35
CA GLN A 193 17.27 -8.53 -17.01
C GLN A 193 16.02 -7.87 -17.60
N MET A 194 15.36 -6.98 -16.84
CA MET A 194 14.21 -6.21 -17.31
C MET A 194 14.59 -5.28 -18.46
N ARG A 195 15.78 -4.70 -18.42
CA ARG A 195 16.34 -3.88 -19.48
C ARG A 195 16.48 -4.70 -20.78
N ARG A 196 17.08 -5.88 -20.73
CA ARG A 196 17.20 -6.76 -21.92
C ARG A 196 15.82 -7.12 -22.51
N ALA A 197 14.85 -7.44 -21.65
CA ALA A 197 13.48 -7.69 -22.10
C ALA A 197 12.85 -6.48 -22.81
N ALA A 198 13.11 -5.29 -22.33
CA ALA A 198 12.66 -4.03 -22.96
C ALA A 198 13.36 -3.79 -24.30
N GLU A 199 14.64 -4.09 -24.42
CA GLU A 199 15.44 -3.98 -25.64
C GLU A 199 14.93 -4.92 -26.75
N PHE A 200 14.62 -6.17 -26.43
CA PHE A 200 14.00 -7.11 -27.38
C PHE A 200 12.66 -6.57 -27.90
N ASN A 201 11.80 -6.10 -27.01
CA ASN A 201 10.51 -5.52 -27.42
C ASN A 201 10.67 -4.24 -28.26
N HIS A 202 11.71 -3.46 -28.00
CA HIS A 202 12.04 -2.25 -28.79
C HIS A 202 12.53 -2.61 -30.19
N ALA A 203 13.41 -3.60 -30.32
CA ALA A 203 13.94 -4.08 -31.60
C ALA A 203 12.82 -4.63 -32.49
N ASP A 204 11.87 -5.40 -31.92
CA ASP A 204 10.70 -5.89 -32.67
C ASP A 204 9.85 -4.77 -33.26
N ARG A 205 9.62 -3.71 -32.48
CA ARG A 205 8.89 -2.53 -32.96
C ARG A 205 9.63 -1.78 -34.04
N GLY A 206 10.95 -1.69 -33.96
CA GLY A 206 11.78 -1.13 -35.01
C GLY A 206 11.68 -1.90 -36.34
N GLN A 207 11.33 -3.20 -36.29
CA GLN A 207 11.05 -4.04 -37.44
C GLN A 207 9.58 -4.04 -37.89
N GLY A 208 8.73 -3.20 -37.31
CA GLY A 208 7.33 -3.03 -37.70
C GLY A 208 6.34 -3.95 -36.96
N ALA A 209 6.74 -4.62 -35.87
CA ALA A 209 5.81 -5.40 -35.07
C ALA A 209 4.76 -4.50 -34.41
N PRO A 210 3.46 -4.86 -34.44
CA PRO A 210 2.42 -4.06 -33.84
C PRO A 210 2.57 -3.98 -32.31
N PRO A 211 2.06 -2.93 -31.65
CA PRO A 211 2.11 -2.80 -30.18
C PRO A 211 1.53 -3.97 -29.40
N SER A 212 0.64 -4.75 -30.03
CA SER A 212 -0.01 -5.94 -29.47
C SER A 212 0.71 -7.26 -29.78
N ALA A 213 1.87 -7.26 -30.45
CA ALA A 213 2.55 -8.50 -30.88
C ALA A 213 2.85 -9.42 -29.71
N SER A 214 3.33 -8.90 -28.61
CA SER A 214 3.58 -9.67 -27.38
C SER A 214 2.31 -10.26 -26.76
N MET A 215 1.21 -9.52 -26.80
CA MET A 215 -0.09 -9.98 -26.30
C MET A 215 -0.70 -11.03 -27.24
N TRP A 216 -0.58 -10.82 -28.54
CA TRP A 216 -1.02 -11.81 -29.55
C TRP A 216 -0.25 -13.10 -29.41
N PHE A 217 1.08 -13.03 -29.24
CA PHE A 217 1.93 -14.19 -29.00
C PHE A 217 1.53 -14.93 -27.72
N ALA A 218 1.33 -14.20 -26.62
CA ALA A 218 0.87 -14.79 -25.36
C ALA A 218 -0.49 -15.50 -25.50
N LYS A 219 -1.45 -14.88 -26.22
CA LYS A 219 -2.75 -15.51 -26.49
C LYS A 219 -2.62 -16.79 -27.31
N ARG A 220 -1.77 -16.78 -28.36
CA ARG A 220 -1.52 -17.94 -29.21
C ARG A 220 -0.76 -19.03 -28.49
N LEU A 221 0.21 -18.66 -27.65
CA LEU A 221 0.90 -19.55 -26.74
C LEU A 221 -0.07 -20.34 -25.87
N VAL A 222 -0.92 -19.62 -25.12
CA VAL A 222 -1.90 -20.25 -24.22
C VAL A 222 -2.84 -21.18 -25.01
N GLN A 223 -3.26 -20.78 -26.19
CA GLN A 223 -4.19 -21.56 -27.01
C GLN A 223 -3.55 -22.85 -27.55
N LEU A 224 -2.33 -22.77 -28.11
CA LEU A 224 -1.69 -23.91 -28.75
C LEU A 224 -0.98 -24.81 -27.73
N VAL A 225 -0.17 -24.21 -26.88
CA VAL A 225 0.60 -24.98 -25.89
C VAL A 225 -0.28 -25.45 -24.74
N GLY A 226 -1.28 -24.64 -24.32
CA GLY A 226 -2.26 -25.09 -23.33
C GLY A 226 -3.00 -26.34 -23.79
N ARG A 227 -3.47 -26.37 -25.06
CA ARG A 227 -4.06 -27.59 -25.66
C ARG A 227 -3.09 -28.77 -25.74
N ALA A 228 -1.84 -28.52 -26.19
CA ALA A 228 -0.84 -29.57 -26.26
C ALA A 228 -0.57 -30.22 -24.89
N ARG A 229 -0.55 -29.42 -23.82
CA ARG A 229 -0.39 -29.92 -22.45
C ARG A 229 -1.62 -30.71 -21.98
N GLU A 230 -2.82 -30.25 -22.29
CA GLU A 230 -4.08 -30.98 -21.97
C GLU A 230 -4.12 -32.35 -22.71
N GLU A 231 -3.58 -32.43 -23.93
CA GLU A 231 -3.47 -33.64 -24.75
C GLU A 231 -2.21 -34.47 -24.40
N ASN A 232 -1.40 -34.05 -23.40
CA ASN A 232 -0.15 -34.68 -22.98
C ASN A 232 0.89 -34.85 -24.12
N ILE A 233 0.94 -33.89 -25.04
CA ILE A 233 1.95 -33.86 -26.10
C ILE A 233 3.30 -33.45 -25.46
N ALA A 234 4.28 -34.33 -25.57
CA ALA A 234 5.63 -34.05 -25.06
C ALA A 234 6.32 -32.99 -25.95
N PRO A 235 7.05 -32.05 -25.39
CA PRO A 235 7.75 -31.00 -26.16
C PRO A 235 8.79 -31.55 -27.15
N GLU A 236 9.42 -32.67 -26.83
CA GLU A 236 10.43 -33.36 -27.66
C GLU A 236 9.84 -34.27 -28.74
N SER A 237 8.53 -34.48 -28.75
CA SER A 237 7.87 -35.35 -29.71
C SER A 237 7.72 -34.71 -31.11
N PRO A 238 7.49 -35.48 -32.17
CA PRO A 238 7.18 -34.95 -33.51
C PRO A 238 5.91 -34.05 -33.50
N GLU A 239 4.92 -34.41 -32.68
CA GLU A 239 3.72 -33.62 -32.48
C GLU A 239 4.06 -32.30 -31.78
N GLY A 240 5.00 -32.28 -30.82
CA GLY A 240 5.55 -31.12 -30.18
C GLY A 240 6.23 -30.16 -31.15
N GLU A 241 7.02 -30.72 -32.12
CA GLU A 241 7.61 -29.94 -33.21
C GLU A 241 6.53 -29.24 -34.06
N GLU A 242 5.44 -29.94 -34.37
CA GLU A 242 4.33 -29.37 -35.12
C GLU A 242 3.65 -28.19 -34.38
N VAL A 243 3.42 -28.33 -33.07
CA VAL A 243 2.89 -27.26 -32.22
C VAL A 243 3.84 -26.06 -32.22
N LEU A 244 5.15 -26.31 -32.10
CA LEU A 244 6.17 -25.27 -32.13
C LEU A 244 6.18 -24.52 -33.47
N ARG A 245 6.11 -25.26 -34.59
CA ARG A 245 6.04 -24.70 -35.94
C ARG A 245 4.78 -23.84 -36.14
N GLN A 246 3.65 -24.28 -35.65
CA GLN A 246 2.41 -23.51 -35.68
C GLN A 246 2.51 -22.23 -34.83
N LEU A 247 3.16 -22.28 -33.67
CA LEU A 247 3.35 -21.15 -32.80
C LEU A 247 4.26 -20.08 -33.40
N LEU A 248 5.41 -20.50 -33.93
CA LEU A 248 6.49 -19.61 -34.35
C LEU A 248 6.42 -19.21 -35.82
N GLY A 249 5.80 -20.01 -36.68
CA GLY A 249 5.77 -19.76 -38.12
C GLY A 249 7.17 -19.83 -38.73
N ARG A 250 7.67 -18.70 -39.25
CA ARG A 250 9.00 -18.57 -39.88
C ARG A 250 10.03 -17.89 -38.99
N ALA A 251 9.70 -17.64 -37.71
CA ALA A 251 10.64 -17.00 -36.78
C ALA A 251 11.87 -17.88 -36.55
N ASP A 252 13.04 -17.25 -36.43
CA ASP A 252 14.27 -17.93 -36.04
C ASP A 252 14.15 -18.54 -34.66
N ARG A 253 14.37 -19.83 -34.53
CA ARG A 253 14.16 -20.57 -33.29
C ARG A 253 15.21 -20.22 -32.22
N ALA A 254 16.44 -19.92 -32.62
CA ALA A 254 17.49 -19.54 -31.70
C ALA A 254 17.21 -18.14 -31.10
N ASP A 255 16.79 -17.20 -31.93
CA ASP A 255 16.38 -15.87 -31.48
C ASP A 255 15.15 -15.91 -30.53
N VAL A 256 14.18 -16.78 -30.88
CA VAL A 256 13.00 -16.95 -30.00
C VAL A 256 13.39 -17.59 -28.68
N LEU A 257 14.27 -18.59 -28.67
CA LEU A 257 14.74 -19.22 -27.44
C LEU A 257 15.47 -18.23 -26.54
N GLU A 258 16.37 -17.41 -27.08
CA GLU A 258 17.08 -16.39 -26.35
C GLU A 258 16.09 -15.37 -25.72
N ARG A 259 15.12 -14.93 -26.53
CA ARG A 259 14.09 -13.98 -26.11
C ARG A 259 13.20 -14.54 -25.01
N VAL A 260 12.72 -15.78 -25.18
CA VAL A 260 11.87 -16.44 -24.17
C VAL A 260 12.63 -16.59 -22.86
N ARG A 261 13.90 -17.03 -22.88
CA ARG A 261 14.75 -17.11 -21.69
C ARG A 261 14.97 -15.76 -21.02
N ALA A 262 15.14 -14.68 -21.81
CA ALA A 262 15.33 -13.34 -21.29
C ALA A 262 14.04 -12.76 -20.66
N THR A 263 12.87 -13.08 -21.23
CA THR A 263 11.59 -12.49 -20.84
C THR A 263 10.72 -13.38 -19.95
N HIS A 264 11.03 -14.68 -19.83
CA HIS A 264 10.26 -15.65 -19.04
C HIS A 264 11.20 -16.49 -18.17
N ASN A 265 11.52 -15.96 -17.03
CA ASN A 265 12.31 -16.63 -16.00
C ASN A 265 11.64 -16.46 -14.63
N LEU A 266 12.08 -17.25 -13.65
CA LEU A 266 11.51 -17.30 -12.30
C LEU A 266 11.41 -15.93 -11.63
N ARG A 267 12.37 -15.02 -11.86
CA ARG A 267 12.35 -13.67 -11.25
C ARG A 267 11.26 -12.77 -11.85
N LEU A 268 11.06 -12.85 -13.17
CA LEU A 268 10.01 -12.07 -13.83
C LEU A 268 8.60 -12.65 -13.54
N ALA A 269 8.49 -13.97 -13.45
CA ALA A 269 7.27 -14.61 -12.97
C ALA A 269 6.94 -14.16 -11.55
N ARG A 270 7.93 -14.18 -10.66
CA ARG A 270 7.76 -13.68 -9.28
C ARG A 270 7.36 -12.20 -9.23
N TYR A 271 7.98 -11.36 -10.06
CA TYR A 271 7.59 -9.94 -10.19
C TYR A 271 6.10 -9.78 -10.54
N ARG A 272 5.61 -10.56 -11.52
CA ARG A 272 4.19 -10.53 -11.91
C ARG A 272 3.26 -11.03 -10.82
N GLU A 273 3.64 -12.10 -10.13
CA GLU A 273 2.91 -12.65 -8.99
C GLU A 273 2.77 -11.61 -7.87
N LEU A 274 3.88 -10.96 -7.49
CA LEU A 274 3.88 -9.92 -6.46
C LEU A 274 2.95 -8.76 -6.83
N LEU A 275 2.95 -8.33 -8.09
CA LEU A 275 2.01 -7.30 -8.58
C LEU A 275 0.55 -7.73 -8.47
N GLY A 276 0.25 -9.00 -8.74
CA GLY A 276 -1.10 -9.54 -8.59
C GLY A 276 -1.57 -9.57 -7.14
N VAL A 277 -0.72 -10.04 -6.23
CA VAL A 277 -1.02 -10.02 -4.79
C VAL A 277 -1.31 -8.59 -4.31
N LEU A 278 -0.51 -7.61 -4.76
CA LEU A 278 -0.72 -6.20 -4.40
C LEU A 278 -2.06 -5.66 -4.90
N LYS A 279 -2.50 -6.09 -6.08
CA LYS A 279 -3.78 -5.68 -6.66
C LYS A 279 -4.97 -6.47 -6.12
N GLY A 280 -4.73 -7.57 -5.41
CA GLY A 280 -5.78 -8.52 -5.03
C GLY A 280 -6.37 -9.27 -6.23
N GLU A 281 -5.61 -9.38 -7.33
CA GLU A 281 -6.02 -10.05 -8.55
C GLU A 281 -5.26 -11.38 -8.71
N PRO A 282 -5.92 -12.46 -9.14
CA PRO A 282 -5.23 -13.70 -9.46
C PRO A 282 -4.31 -13.47 -10.68
N VAL A 283 -3.03 -13.72 -10.51
CA VAL A 283 -2.08 -13.68 -11.63
C VAL A 283 -2.15 -14.98 -12.39
N ARG A 284 -2.45 -14.91 -13.67
CA ARG A 284 -2.19 -16.03 -14.58
C ARG A 284 -0.69 -16.08 -14.86
N THR A 285 -0.02 -17.05 -14.29
CA THR A 285 1.34 -17.39 -14.65
C THR A 285 1.27 -18.33 -15.87
N PHE A 286 2.06 -18.03 -16.88
CA PHE A 286 2.20 -18.90 -18.07
C PHE A 286 3.53 -19.66 -18.01
N GLU A 287 4.01 -19.93 -16.80
CA GLU A 287 5.30 -20.57 -16.55
C GLU A 287 5.39 -21.95 -17.19
N ASP A 288 4.33 -22.73 -17.05
CA ASP A 288 4.26 -24.07 -17.60
C ASP A 288 4.24 -24.05 -19.13
N GLU A 289 3.50 -23.14 -19.74
CA GLU A 289 3.44 -22.98 -21.19
C GLU A 289 4.78 -22.51 -21.75
N PHE A 290 5.42 -21.56 -21.09
CA PHE A 290 6.76 -21.11 -21.50
C PHE A 290 7.84 -22.16 -21.24
N GLY A 291 7.77 -22.90 -20.14
CA GLY A 291 8.64 -24.05 -19.86
C GLY A 291 8.54 -25.10 -20.96
N TRP A 292 7.33 -25.41 -21.40
CA TRP A 292 7.07 -26.31 -22.50
C TRP A 292 7.71 -25.83 -23.84
N VAL A 293 7.54 -24.50 -24.14
CA VAL A 293 8.15 -23.91 -25.36
C VAL A 293 9.68 -23.96 -25.31
N VAL A 294 10.28 -23.65 -24.16
CA VAL A 294 11.74 -23.73 -24.01
C VAL A 294 12.22 -25.15 -24.24
N ALA A 295 11.58 -26.17 -23.65
CA ALA A 295 11.91 -27.56 -23.85
C ALA A 295 11.76 -28.01 -25.31
N ALA A 296 10.68 -27.56 -25.99
CA ALA A 296 10.46 -27.84 -27.39
C ALA A 296 11.52 -27.18 -28.31
N LEU A 297 11.90 -25.93 -28.04
CA LEU A 297 12.95 -25.20 -28.76
C LEU A 297 14.33 -25.86 -28.59
N GLU A 298 14.62 -26.37 -27.39
CA GLU A 298 15.87 -27.12 -27.12
C GLU A 298 15.91 -28.45 -27.78
N ALA A 299 14.78 -29.18 -27.86
CA ALA A 299 14.66 -30.47 -28.52
C ALA A 299 14.68 -30.37 -30.05
N HIS A 300 14.16 -29.28 -30.59
CA HIS A 300 14.05 -29.03 -32.04
C HIS A 300 14.79 -27.74 -32.43
N PRO A 301 16.13 -27.70 -32.28
CA PRO A 301 16.91 -26.57 -32.77
C PRO A 301 16.71 -26.41 -34.26
N GLY A 302 16.40 -25.23 -34.73
CA GLY A 302 16.14 -24.95 -36.15
C GLY A 302 17.34 -25.41 -37.00
N GLY A 303 17.05 -26.11 -38.09
CA GLY A 303 18.03 -26.44 -39.15
C GLY A 303 18.28 -25.26 -40.08
#